data_4a4364a0f747fbac48500116d5ebaec2
#
_entry.id   4a4364a0f747fbac48500116d5ebaec2
#
_cell.length_a   1.000
_cell.length_b   1.000
_cell.length_c   1.000
_cell.angle_alpha   90.00
_cell.angle_beta   90.00
_cell.angle_gamma   90.00
#
_symmetry.space_group_name_H-M   'P 1'
#
loop_
_entity.id
_entity.type
_entity.pdbx_description
1 polymer ?
#
loop_
_entity_poly.entity_id
_entity_poly.type
_entity_poly.pdbx_seq_one_letter_code
_entity_poly.pdbx_strand_id
1 'polypeptide(L)'
;FCLSRGLGDVYKRQKQMRENSLFQSNAPKYYNPLKGLLFCPCGCGLYMKPNHNSYLIYRCSSAYNDKQKCENYGVKCAYILSSVWTCVKETLHTEEYKRFNTQRANELQGINKQIRETITRKVNSVDELKTQSASLIAKIKKLNNDDLINELETDYNVLCKQIKQTEQEISELNGQIAENDAEIKRNVEQKDFSKMEQSALYKEKLQKAVYHSLSAMRGILEIIFKNGMTRYVLIKKHRNGGTYLLPDTFKGDMERKQIIVPSLRTDKDNPYSAQPMNLRYTFDEFFKAMPVEEYEIPITE
;
A
#
# COMPACT_ATOMS: atom_id res chain seq x y z
N PHE A 1 37.76 37.24 0.01
CA PHE A 1 38.18 35.85 0.36
C PHE A 1 37.57 35.32 1.67
N CYS A 2 36.92 36.15 2.47
CA CYS A 2 36.28 35.72 3.74
C CYS A 2 34.84 35.28 3.63
N LEU A 3 34.12 35.56 2.51
CA LEU A 3 32.70 35.26 2.35
C LEU A 3 32.38 33.79 1.95
N SER A 4 33.36 33.09 1.36
CA SER A 4 33.12 31.70 0.91
C SER A 4 33.27 30.65 2.03
N ARG A 5 34.02 30.94 3.09
CA ARG A 5 34.19 30.04 4.25
C ARG A 5 32.92 30.01 5.15
N GLY A 6 32.20 31.13 5.25
CA GLY A 6 31.00 31.22 6.08
C GLY A 6 29.77 30.45 5.51
N LEU A 7 29.64 30.39 4.19
CA LEU A 7 28.52 29.69 3.54
C LEU A 7 28.61 28.18 3.72
N GLY A 8 29.80 27.58 3.64
CA GLY A 8 29.99 26.15 3.88
C GLY A 8 29.65 25.72 5.30
N ASP A 9 29.96 26.54 6.28
CA ASP A 9 29.64 26.26 7.70
C ASP A 9 28.16 26.47 8.01
N VAL A 10 27.50 27.42 7.36
CA VAL A 10 26.04 27.60 7.45
C VAL A 10 25.29 26.41 6.85
N TYR A 11 25.72 25.90 5.69
CA TYR A 11 25.14 24.71 5.08
C TYR A 11 25.39 23.45 5.92
N LYS A 12 26.56 23.25 6.48
CA LYS A 12 26.87 22.14 7.41
C LYS A 12 25.99 22.22 8.67
N ARG A 13 25.85 23.41 9.22
CA ARG A 13 25.01 23.64 10.41
C ARG A 13 23.51 23.45 10.12
N GLN A 14 23.04 23.88 8.95
CA GLN A 14 21.66 23.61 8.52
C GLN A 14 21.43 22.12 8.27
N LYS A 15 22.39 21.40 7.69
CA LYS A 15 22.31 19.95 7.51
C LYS A 15 22.30 19.23 8.85
N GLN A 16 23.17 19.59 9.77
CA GLN A 16 23.21 19.08 11.14
C GLN A 16 21.93 19.39 11.93
N MET A 17 21.35 20.60 11.77
CA MET A 17 20.07 20.95 12.37
C MET A 17 18.91 20.13 11.79
N ARG A 18 18.91 19.85 10.49
CA ARG A 18 17.92 18.95 9.88
C ARG A 18 18.09 17.51 10.36
N GLU A 19 19.29 17.00 10.41
CA GLU A 19 19.61 15.67 10.94
C GLU A 19 19.22 15.58 12.43
N ASN A 20 19.57 16.57 13.24
CA ASN A 20 19.17 16.64 14.65
C ASN A 20 17.67 16.86 14.85
N SER A 21 16.98 17.61 13.97
CA SER A 21 15.53 17.78 14.06
C SER A 21 14.75 16.50 13.66
N LEU A 22 15.34 15.67 12.80
CA LEU A 22 14.81 14.33 12.51
C LEU A 22 14.97 13.38 13.70
N PHE A 23 15.99 13.60 14.56
CA PHE A 23 16.19 12.80 15.77
C PHE A 23 15.43 13.33 17.00
N GLN A 24 15.00 14.57 17.01
CA GLN A 24 14.05 15.09 18.00
C GLN A 24 12.59 14.83 17.62
N SER A 25 12.30 13.66 17.07
CA SER A 25 10.92 13.16 17.12
C SER A 25 10.61 12.97 18.59
N ASN A 26 9.92 13.93 19.20
CA ASN A 26 9.26 13.71 20.47
C ASN A 26 8.67 12.31 20.43
N ALA A 27 9.09 11.45 21.35
CA ALA A 27 8.53 10.10 21.44
C ALA A 27 7.01 10.25 21.35
N PRO A 28 6.32 9.52 20.50
CA PRO A 28 4.91 9.75 20.26
C PRO A 28 4.20 9.67 21.61
N LYS A 29 3.67 10.81 22.06
CA LYS A 29 3.01 10.94 23.36
C LYS A 29 1.83 9.96 23.50
N TYR A 30 1.37 9.43 22.37
CA TYR A 30 0.24 8.51 22.28
C TYR A 30 0.58 7.32 21.38
N TYR A 31 0.24 6.14 21.86
CA TYR A 31 0.36 4.92 21.05
C TYR A 31 -0.58 4.96 19.88
N ASN A 32 -0.03 4.84 18.65
CA ASN A 32 -0.79 4.82 17.41
C ASN A 32 -0.49 3.53 16.62
N PRO A 33 -1.33 2.49 16.73
CA PRO A 33 -1.12 1.23 16.03
C PRO A 33 -1.27 1.34 14.50
N LEU A 34 -1.92 2.40 14.01
CA LEU A 34 -2.11 2.68 12.58
C LEU A 34 -1.11 3.70 12.01
N LYS A 35 0.00 3.97 12.72
CA LYS A 35 1.04 4.87 12.24
C LYS A 35 1.60 4.38 10.90
N GLY A 36 1.53 5.23 9.88
CA GLY A 36 1.99 4.91 8.52
C GLY A 36 1.01 4.05 7.68
N LEU A 37 -0.15 3.69 8.25
CA LEU A 37 -1.18 2.90 7.56
C LEU A 37 -2.48 3.67 7.31
N LEU A 38 -2.72 4.77 8.05
CA LEU A 38 -3.95 5.54 7.94
C LEU A 38 -3.73 6.83 7.15
N PHE A 39 -4.48 6.99 6.08
CA PHE A 39 -4.35 8.06 5.11
C PHE A 39 -5.65 8.86 4.92
N CYS A 40 -5.49 10.06 4.42
CA CYS A 40 -6.55 10.92 3.90
C CYS A 40 -6.71 10.69 2.39
N PRO A 41 -7.88 10.94 1.78
CA PRO A 41 -8.06 10.90 0.32
C PRO A 41 -7.10 11.80 -0.45
N CYS A 42 -6.59 12.86 0.17
CA CYS A 42 -5.56 13.73 -0.44
C CYS A 42 -4.16 13.09 -0.51
N GLY A 43 -4.01 11.81 -0.09
CA GLY A 43 -2.73 11.09 -0.06
C GLY A 43 -1.87 11.33 1.19
N CYS A 44 -2.20 12.33 2.01
CA CYS A 44 -1.43 12.62 3.22
C CYS A 44 -1.80 11.69 4.38
N GLY A 45 -0.83 11.37 5.23
CA GLY A 45 -1.08 10.59 6.45
C GLY A 45 -1.97 11.33 7.45
N LEU A 46 -2.77 10.56 8.18
CA LEU A 46 -3.53 11.05 9.32
C LEU A 46 -2.71 10.86 10.61
N TYR A 47 -2.64 11.88 11.42
CA TYR A 47 -1.92 11.83 12.70
C TYR A 47 -2.85 12.08 13.87
N MET A 48 -2.48 11.49 15.02
CA MET A 48 -3.20 11.67 16.28
C MET A 48 -2.83 12.99 16.95
N LYS A 49 -3.84 13.71 17.40
CA LYS A 49 -3.66 14.88 18.27
C LYS A 49 -4.78 14.97 19.31
N PRO A 50 -4.50 15.59 20.46
CA PRO A 50 -5.56 15.92 21.41
C PRO A 50 -6.50 16.99 20.82
N ASN A 51 -7.78 16.85 21.12
CA ASN A 51 -8.79 17.87 20.90
C ASN A 51 -9.03 18.69 22.17
N HIS A 52 -9.64 19.85 22.08
CA HIS A 52 -9.96 20.71 23.21
C HIS A 52 -10.77 20.00 24.31
N ASN A 53 -11.53 18.96 23.96
CA ASN A 53 -12.36 18.18 24.88
C ASN A 53 -11.65 16.92 25.42
N SER A 54 -10.32 16.90 25.52
CA SER A 54 -9.50 15.84 26.13
C SER A 54 -9.53 14.48 25.44
N TYR A 55 -10.14 14.32 24.26
CA TYR A 55 -10.08 13.10 23.48
C TYR A 55 -9.14 13.22 22.28
N LEU A 56 -8.63 12.10 21.82
CA LEU A 56 -7.74 12.02 20.66
C LEU A 56 -8.53 12.01 19.36
N ILE A 57 -8.05 12.79 18.38
CA ILE A 57 -8.58 12.80 17.02
C ILE A 57 -7.49 12.49 16.01
N TYR A 58 -7.88 11.82 14.93
CA TYR A 58 -7.11 11.78 13.69
C TYR A 58 -7.40 13.01 12.84
N ARG A 59 -6.37 13.65 12.34
CA ARG A 59 -6.47 14.80 11.43
C ARG A 59 -5.44 14.68 10.32
N CYS A 60 -5.79 15.19 9.14
CA CYS A 60 -4.89 15.21 8.00
C CYS A 60 -3.68 16.12 8.25
N SER A 61 -2.49 15.64 7.89
CA SER A 61 -1.25 16.42 8.03
C SER A 61 -1.20 17.65 7.13
N SER A 62 -1.85 17.63 5.95
CA SER A 62 -1.93 18.78 5.05
C SER A 62 -2.82 19.92 5.57
N ALA A 63 -3.67 19.65 6.58
CA ALA A 63 -4.53 20.69 7.17
C ALA A 63 -3.75 21.82 7.88
N TYR A 64 -2.44 21.66 8.07
CA TYR A 64 -1.53 22.68 8.63
C TYR A 64 -0.73 23.44 7.56
N ASN A 65 -0.62 22.91 6.35
CA ASN A 65 0.09 23.58 5.26
C ASN A 65 -0.90 24.48 4.52
N ASP A 66 -0.75 25.79 4.65
CA ASP A 66 -1.64 26.82 4.08
C ASP A 66 -1.85 26.75 2.55
N LYS A 67 -1.09 25.93 1.83
CA LYS A 67 -1.12 25.83 0.37
C LYS A 67 -2.19 24.88 -0.20
N GLN A 68 -2.70 23.93 0.58
CA GLN A 68 -3.79 23.04 0.17
C GLN A 68 -4.59 22.63 1.41
N LYS A 69 -5.63 23.41 1.75
CA LYS A 69 -6.54 23.03 2.84
C LYS A 69 -7.26 21.73 2.46
N CYS A 70 -6.90 20.64 3.12
CA CYS A 70 -7.67 19.43 3.04
C CYS A 70 -9.01 19.59 3.76
N GLU A 71 -10.11 19.41 3.05
CA GLU A 71 -11.47 19.54 3.59
C GLU A 71 -11.91 18.33 4.43
N ASN A 72 -11.05 17.31 4.58
CA ASN A 72 -11.39 16.11 5.33
C ASN A 72 -11.51 16.40 6.83
N TYR A 73 -12.71 16.22 7.38
CA TYR A 73 -12.98 16.46 8.80
C TYR A 73 -12.24 15.47 9.70
N GLY A 74 -11.75 15.96 10.83
CA GLY A 74 -11.16 15.10 11.85
C GLY A 74 -12.15 14.11 12.42
N VAL A 75 -11.66 12.96 12.90
CA VAL A 75 -12.46 11.87 13.46
C VAL A 75 -11.85 11.39 14.78
N LYS A 76 -12.68 11.00 15.75
CA LYS A 76 -12.20 10.43 17.03
C LYS A 76 -11.38 9.17 16.77
N CYS A 77 -10.24 9.06 17.44
CA CYS A 77 -9.35 7.90 17.30
C CYS A 77 -10.05 6.60 17.69
N ALA A 78 -10.89 6.61 18.73
CA ALA A 78 -11.64 5.45 19.16
C ALA A 78 -12.49 4.85 18.03
N TYR A 79 -13.21 5.66 17.24
CA TYR A 79 -13.99 5.15 16.12
C TYR A 79 -13.15 4.44 15.06
N ILE A 80 -12.02 5.03 14.70
CA ILE A 80 -11.12 4.42 13.70
C ILE A 80 -10.50 3.14 14.24
N LEU A 81 -9.98 3.18 15.46
CA LEU A 81 -9.26 2.03 16.05
C LEU A 81 -10.19 0.84 16.28
N SER A 82 -11.39 1.06 16.84
CA SER A 82 -12.38 0.00 17.02
C SER A 82 -12.83 -0.56 15.67
N SER A 83 -13.13 0.31 14.69
CA SER A 83 -13.55 -0.10 13.35
C SER A 83 -12.51 -0.98 12.65
N VAL A 84 -11.24 -0.55 12.66
CA VAL A 84 -10.16 -1.34 12.03
C VAL A 84 -9.99 -2.67 12.76
N TRP A 85 -10.00 -2.66 14.09
CA TRP A 85 -9.83 -3.87 14.89
C TRP A 85 -10.91 -4.90 14.61
N THR A 86 -12.18 -4.50 14.71
CA THR A 86 -13.32 -5.40 14.46
C THR A 86 -13.33 -5.88 13.00
N CYS A 87 -13.17 -4.97 12.04
CA CYS A 87 -13.13 -5.32 10.63
C CYS A 87 -12.01 -6.33 10.33
N VAL A 88 -10.81 -6.13 10.87
CA VAL A 88 -9.68 -7.06 10.65
C VAL A 88 -9.99 -8.41 11.29
N LYS A 89 -10.44 -8.44 12.55
CA LYS A 89 -10.77 -9.71 13.22
C LYS A 89 -11.84 -10.51 12.46
N GLU A 90 -12.91 -9.87 12.07
CA GLU A 90 -13.99 -10.53 11.34
C GLU A 90 -13.52 -11.02 9.97
N THR A 91 -12.83 -10.15 9.22
CA THR A 91 -12.39 -10.45 7.85
C THR A 91 -11.42 -11.63 7.79
N LEU A 92 -10.46 -11.72 8.71
CA LEU A 92 -9.44 -12.79 8.68
C LEU A 92 -10.03 -14.21 8.80
N HIS A 93 -11.23 -14.35 9.34
CA HIS A 93 -11.90 -15.64 9.49
C HIS A 93 -12.86 -15.99 8.35
N THR A 94 -13.10 -15.07 7.40
CA THR A 94 -14.03 -15.30 6.29
C THR A 94 -13.46 -16.21 5.22
N GLU A 95 -14.32 -17.01 4.58
CA GLU A 95 -13.95 -17.82 3.41
C GLU A 95 -13.57 -16.92 2.21
N GLU A 96 -14.15 -15.73 2.14
CA GLU A 96 -13.78 -14.74 1.13
C GLU A 96 -12.31 -14.31 1.27
N TYR A 97 -11.85 -14.01 2.49
CA TYR A 97 -10.44 -13.66 2.75
C TYR A 97 -9.48 -14.80 2.34
N LYS A 98 -9.85 -16.04 2.64
CA LYS A 98 -9.06 -17.23 2.22
C LYS A 98 -9.00 -17.35 0.70
N ARG A 99 -10.13 -17.07 0.02
CA ARG A 99 -10.20 -17.08 -1.45
C ARG A 99 -9.30 -16.02 -2.07
N PHE A 100 -9.33 -14.78 -1.55
CA PHE A 100 -8.42 -13.71 -1.97
C PHE A 100 -6.96 -14.08 -1.75
N ASN A 101 -6.61 -14.69 -0.62
CA ASN A 101 -5.25 -15.16 -0.36
C ASN A 101 -4.80 -16.21 -1.38
N THR A 102 -5.66 -17.17 -1.71
CA THR A 102 -5.37 -18.20 -2.70
C THR A 102 -5.22 -17.59 -4.10
N GLN A 103 -6.11 -16.70 -4.49
CA GLN A 103 -6.03 -15.99 -5.76
C GLN A 103 -4.71 -15.21 -5.86
N ARG A 104 -4.37 -14.44 -4.83
CA ARG A 104 -3.13 -13.67 -4.78
C ARG A 104 -1.89 -14.55 -4.85
N ALA A 105 -1.89 -15.68 -4.16
CA ALA A 105 -0.80 -16.66 -4.23
C ALA A 105 -0.63 -17.21 -5.66
N ASN A 106 -1.72 -17.55 -6.35
CA ASN A 106 -1.69 -18.01 -7.73
C ASN A 106 -1.17 -16.94 -8.71
N GLU A 107 -1.60 -15.69 -8.53
CA GLU A 107 -1.08 -14.55 -9.32
C GLU A 107 0.44 -14.41 -9.16
N LEU A 108 0.94 -14.43 -7.93
CA LEU A 108 2.37 -14.32 -7.65
C LEU A 108 3.17 -15.51 -8.21
N GLN A 109 2.61 -16.72 -8.16
CA GLN A 109 3.23 -17.90 -8.81
C GLN A 109 3.33 -17.71 -10.32
N GLY A 110 2.29 -17.16 -10.95
CA GLY A 110 2.31 -16.81 -12.38
C GLY A 110 3.39 -15.80 -12.72
N ILE A 111 3.51 -14.74 -11.92
CA ILE A 111 4.56 -13.72 -12.05
C ILE A 111 5.95 -14.34 -11.88
N ASN A 112 6.16 -15.16 -10.87
CA ASN A 112 7.43 -15.84 -10.63
C ASN A 112 7.83 -16.73 -11.80
N LYS A 113 6.87 -17.41 -12.45
CA LYS A 113 7.14 -18.18 -13.66
C LYS A 113 7.69 -17.31 -14.79
N GLN A 114 7.05 -16.17 -15.06
CA GLN A 114 7.51 -15.22 -16.08
C GLN A 114 8.90 -14.65 -15.77
N ILE A 115 9.16 -14.32 -14.50
CA ILE A 115 10.47 -13.86 -14.06
C ILE A 115 11.54 -14.93 -14.29
N ARG A 116 11.28 -16.19 -13.94
CA ARG A 116 12.21 -17.30 -14.17
C ARG A 116 12.53 -17.51 -15.66
N GLU A 117 11.54 -17.40 -16.53
CA GLU A 117 11.75 -17.45 -17.98
C GLU A 117 12.61 -16.28 -18.47
N THR A 118 12.45 -15.11 -17.87
CA THR A 118 13.28 -13.93 -18.18
C THR A 118 14.71 -14.10 -17.69
N ILE A 119 14.90 -14.64 -16.48
CA ILE A 119 16.22 -14.97 -15.94
C ILE A 119 16.94 -15.96 -16.85
N THR A 120 16.26 -17.03 -17.29
CA THR A 120 16.85 -18.02 -18.20
C THR A 120 17.36 -17.39 -19.49
N ARG A 121 16.57 -16.49 -20.10
CA ARG A 121 17.00 -15.76 -21.31
C ARG A 121 18.21 -14.87 -21.05
N LYS A 122 18.25 -14.17 -19.90
CA LYS A 122 19.39 -13.31 -19.52
C LYS A 122 20.65 -14.12 -19.19
N VAL A 123 20.51 -15.27 -18.55
CA VAL A 123 21.65 -16.19 -18.30
C VAL A 123 22.26 -16.65 -19.62
N ASN A 124 21.45 -17.08 -20.57
CA ASN A 124 21.94 -17.49 -21.90
C ASN A 124 22.67 -16.32 -22.60
N SER A 125 22.11 -15.09 -22.51
CA SER A 125 22.78 -13.90 -23.05
C SER A 125 24.12 -13.61 -22.37
N VAL A 126 24.23 -13.78 -21.07
CA VAL A 126 25.50 -13.62 -20.34
C VAL A 126 26.52 -14.66 -20.80
N ASP A 127 26.12 -15.91 -21.03
CA ASP A 127 27.00 -16.96 -21.50
C ASP A 127 27.51 -16.70 -22.92
N GLU A 128 26.64 -16.16 -23.79
CA GLU A 128 27.04 -15.69 -25.14
C GLU A 128 28.06 -14.53 -25.05
N LEU A 129 27.79 -13.52 -24.23
CA LEU A 129 28.71 -12.39 -24.04
C LEU A 129 30.06 -12.83 -23.44
N LYS A 130 30.06 -13.79 -22.51
CA LYS A 130 31.29 -14.37 -21.95
C LYS A 130 32.09 -15.12 -23.01
N THR A 131 31.42 -15.83 -23.91
CA THR A 131 32.05 -16.51 -25.04
C THR A 131 32.68 -15.53 -26.03
N GLN A 132 31.96 -14.44 -26.34
CA GLN A 132 32.48 -13.35 -27.19
C GLN A 132 33.69 -12.68 -26.53
N SER A 133 33.61 -12.35 -25.25
CA SER A 133 34.69 -11.78 -24.45
C SER A 133 35.94 -12.66 -24.47
N ALA A 134 35.79 -13.97 -24.27
CA ALA A 134 36.91 -14.92 -24.35
C ALA A 134 37.54 -14.97 -25.75
N SER A 135 36.72 -14.89 -26.81
CA SER A 135 37.18 -14.82 -28.20
C SER A 135 38.02 -13.56 -28.47
N LEU A 136 37.58 -12.39 -27.93
CA LEU A 136 38.34 -11.14 -28.04
C LEU A 136 39.70 -11.21 -27.35
N ILE A 137 39.74 -11.76 -26.15
CA ILE A 137 41.02 -11.97 -25.42
C ILE A 137 41.96 -12.84 -26.23
N ALA A 138 41.45 -13.90 -26.84
CA ALA A 138 42.25 -14.82 -27.67
C ALA A 138 42.79 -14.12 -28.94
N LYS A 139 42.05 -13.16 -29.51
CA LYS A 139 42.49 -12.34 -30.65
C LYS A 139 43.59 -11.31 -30.20
N ILE A 140 43.36 -10.57 -29.13
CA ILE A 140 44.30 -9.59 -28.57
C ILE A 140 45.66 -10.25 -28.34
N LYS A 141 45.69 -11.44 -27.76
CA LYS A 141 46.97 -12.16 -27.51
C LYS A 141 47.78 -12.54 -28.75
N LYS A 142 47.18 -12.50 -29.94
CA LYS A 142 47.81 -12.87 -31.21
C LYS A 142 48.23 -11.68 -32.05
N LEU A 143 47.84 -10.46 -31.66
CA LEU A 143 48.11 -9.25 -32.39
C LEU A 143 49.40 -8.55 -31.89
N ASN A 144 50.16 -7.94 -32.85
CA ASN A 144 51.35 -7.15 -32.58
C ASN A 144 51.18 -5.67 -33.00
N ASN A 145 49.93 -5.22 -33.23
CA ASN A 145 49.63 -3.84 -33.63
C ASN A 145 48.88 -3.14 -32.48
N ASP A 146 49.49 -2.11 -31.92
CA ASP A 146 49.00 -1.40 -30.74
C ASP A 146 47.66 -0.70 -30.98
N ASP A 147 47.40 -0.13 -32.15
CA ASP A 147 46.13 0.53 -32.46
C ASP A 147 44.95 -0.45 -32.48
N LEU A 148 45.14 -1.63 -33.10
CA LEU A 148 44.13 -2.67 -33.11
C LEU A 148 43.91 -3.31 -31.73
N ILE A 149 44.96 -3.39 -30.91
CA ILE A 149 44.87 -3.86 -29.53
C ILE A 149 44.00 -2.90 -28.71
N ASN A 150 44.22 -1.59 -28.79
CA ASN A 150 43.42 -0.58 -28.08
C ASN A 150 41.93 -0.60 -28.47
N GLU A 151 41.61 -0.81 -29.76
CA GLU A 151 40.23 -0.93 -30.23
C GLU A 151 39.55 -2.17 -29.62
N LEU A 152 40.22 -3.33 -29.70
CA LEU A 152 39.66 -4.59 -29.13
C LEU A 152 39.57 -4.57 -27.61
N GLU A 153 40.46 -3.86 -26.91
CA GLU A 153 40.36 -3.64 -25.46
C GLU A 153 39.14 -2.76 -25.10
N THR A 154 38.82 -1.78 -25.93
CA THR A 154 37.65 -0.95 -25.77
C THR A 154 36.38 -1.80 -25.91
N ASP A 155 36.30 -2.63 -26.96
CA ASP A 155 35.16 -3.58 -27.16
C ASP A 155 35.04 -4.58 -26.01
N TYR A 156 36.17 -5.13 -25.55
CA TYR A 156 36.19 -6.01 -24.40
C TYR A 156 35.62 -5.34 -23.14
N ASN A 157 36.01 -4.09 -22.88
CA ASN A 157 35.54 -3.32 -21.73
C ASN A 157 34.02 -3.07 -21.81
N VAL A 158 33.48 -2.83 -23.01
CA VAL A 158 32.03 -2.69 -23.26
C VAL A 158 31.31 -4.00 -22.92
N LEU A 159 31.80 -5.14 -23.42
CA LEU A 159 31.24 -6.45 -23.10
C LEU A 159 31.28 -6.74 -21.59
N CYS A 160 32.37 -6.44 -20.91
CA CYS A 160 32.49 -6.61 -19.47
C CYS A 160 31.46 -5.77 -18.69
N LYS A 161 31.17 -4.54 -19.14
CA LYS A 161 30.13 -3.71 -18.55
C LYS A 161 28.74 -4.31 -18.78
N GLN A 162 28.45 -4.78 -20.00
CA GLN A 162 27.17 -5.43 -20.31
C GLN A 162 26.94 -6.70 -19.49
N ILE A 163 27.96 -7.55 -19.33
CA ILE A 163 27.92 -8.75 -18.50
C ILE A 163 27.54 -8.35 -17.06
N LYS A 164 28.28 -7.41 -16.45
CA LYS A 164 28.03 -6.96 -15.07
C LYS A 164 26.62 -6.42 -14.89
N GLN A 165 26.16 -5.60 -15.83
CA GLN A 165 24.81 -5.03 -15.79
C GLN A 165 23.76 -6.14 -15.85
N THR A 166 23.90 -7.10 -16.77
CA THR A 166 22.94 -8.21 -16.91
C THR A 166 22.97 -9.13 -15.69
N GLU A 167 24.15 -9.38 -15.09
CA GLU A 167 24.27 -10.16 -13.85
C GLU A 167 23.59 -9.44 -12.68
N GLN A 168 23.68 -8.12 -12.60
CA GLN A 168 22.98 -7.30 -11.59
C GLN A 168 21.44 -7.41 -11.78
N GLU A 169 20.95 -7.28 -13.00
CA GLU A 169 19.52 -7.42 -13.33
C GLU A 169 19.00 -8.83 -12.96
N ILE A 170 19.79 -9.87 -13.19
CA ILE A 170 19.45 -11.24 -12.75
C ILE A 170 19.35 -11.32 -11.21
N SER A 171 20.26 -10.66 -10.51
CA SER A 171 20.25 -10.62 -9.04
C SER A 171 19.00 -9.90 -8.51
N GLU A 172 18.61 -8.79 -9.12
CA GLU A 172 17.38 -8.04 -8.76
C GLU A 172 16.12 -8.88 -9.01
N LEU A 173 16.04 -9.59 -10.15
CA LEU A 173 14.93 -10.49 -10.47
C LEU A 173 14.83 -11.67 -9.48
N ASN A 174 15.95 -12.24 -9.07
CA ASN A 174 15.97 -13.28 -8.03
C ASN A 174 15.50 -12.74 -6.67
N GLY A 175 15.87 -11.48 -6.34
CA GLY A 175 15.34 -10.78 -5.16
C GLY A 175 13.82 -10.65 -5.20
N GLN A 176 13.24 -10.28 -6.35
CA GLN A 176 11.78 -10.21 -6.53
C GLN A 176 11.09 -11.56 -6.35
N ILE A 177 11.68 -12.64 -6.87
CA ILE A 177 11.14 -14.02 -6.64
C ILE A 177 11.12 -14.33 -5.15
N ALA A 178 12.20 -14.04 -4.43
CA ALA A 178 12.29 -14.32 -3.00
C ALA A 178 11.25 -13.52 -2.18
N GLU A 179 11.01 -12.26 -2.54
CA GLU A 179 9.96 -11.44 -1.93
C GLU A 179 8.57 -12.00 -2.22
N ASN A 180 8.28 -12.37 -3.45
CA ASN A 180 7.01 -12.97 -3.85
C ASN A 180 6.78 -14.32 -3.14
N ASP A 181 7.79 -15.19 -3.06
CA ASP A 181 7.69 -16.47 -2.37
C ASP A 181 7.45 -16.29 -0.87
N ALA A 182 8.06 -15.28 -0.24
CA ALA A 182 7.78 -14.90 1.14
C ALA A 182 6.35 -14.37 1.33
N GLU A 183 5.79 -13.64 0.33
CA GLU A 183 4.40 -13.18 0.35
C GLU A 183 3.44 -14.36 0.18
N ILE A 184 3.69 -15.28 -0.75
CA ILE A 184 2.90 -16.50 -0.95
C ILE A 184 2.84 -17.29 0.36
N LYS A 185 3.99 -17.54 0.99
CA LYS A 185 4.06 -18.24 2.26
C LYS A 185 3.22 -17.59 3.34
N ARG A 186 3.31 -16.27 3.50
CA ARG A 186 2.50 -15.50 4.47
C ARG A 186 1.00 -15.57 4.21
N ASN A 187 0.57 -15.67 2.94
CA ASN A 187 -0.83 -15.75 2.56
C ASN A 187 -1.42 -17.15 2.75
N VAL A 188 -0.60 -18.19 2.62
CA VAL A 188 -1.03 -19.61 2.76
C VAL A 188 -0.98 -20.07 4.23
N GLU A 189 -0.01 -19.60 5.02
CA GLU A 189 0.11 -19.97 6.43
C GLU A 189 -1.04 -19.40 7.26
N GLN A 190 -1.86 -20.27 7.83
CA GLN A 190 -2.86 -19.90 8.83
C GLN A 190 -2.15 -19.70 10.18
N LYS A 191 -1.73 -18.45 10.46
CA LYS A 191 -1.20 -18.09 11.77
C LYS A 191 -2.34 -17.83 12.76
N ASP A 192 -2.15 -18.26 14.00
CA ASP A 192 -3.00 -17.83 15.09
C ASP A 192 -2.66 -16.36 15.46
N PHE A 193 -3.55 -15.46 15.08
CA PHE A 193 -3.38 -14.02 15.29
C PHE A 193 -3.83 -13.56 16.67
N SER A 194 -4.39 -14.45 17.50
CA SER A 194 -4.96 -14.11 18.81
C SER A 194 -3.96 -13.52 19.78
N LYS A 195 -2.67 -13.85 19.62
CA LYS A 195 -1.56 -13.41 20.47
C LYS A 195 -0.73 -12.28 19.90
N MET A 196 -1.05 -11.79 18.69
CA MET A 196 -0.28 -10.70 18.08
C MET A 196 -0.69 -9.34 18.63
N GLU A 197 0.30 -8.47 18.82
CA GLU A 197 0.06 -7.06 19.11
C GLU A 197 -0.66 -6.41 17.89
N GLN A 198 -1.64 -5.53 18.17
CA GLN A 198 -2.46 -4.89 17.12
C GLN A 198 -1.62 -4.21 16.04
N SER A 199 -0.56 -3.49 16.43
CA SER A 199 0.28 -2.79 15.46
C SER A 199 1.04 -3.73 14.53
N ALA A 200 1.48 -4.88 15.04
CA ALA A 200 2.15 -5.92 14.27
C ALA A 200 1.16 -6.58 13.29
N LEU A 201 -0.04 -6.92 13.77
CA LEU A 201 -1.11 -7.49 12.94
C LEU A 201 -1.50 -6.54 11.80
N TYR A 202 -1.69 -5.25 12.08
CA TYR A 202 -2.04 -4.28 11.05
C TYR A 202 -0.94 -4.14 10.00
N LYS A 203 0.32 -4.04 10.41
CA LYS A 203 1.46 -3.98 9.48
C LYS A 203 1.61 -5.25 8.63
N GLU A 204 1.27 -6.40 9.19
CA GLU A 204 1.32 -7.67 8.46
C GLU A 204 0.18 -7.80 7.44
N LYS A 205 -1.04 -7.43 7.79
CA LYS A 205 -2.25 -7.72 7.01
C LYS A 205 -2.76 -6.56 6.17
N LEU A 206 -2.59 -5.33 6.62
CA LEU A 206 -3.10 -4.16 5.93
C LEU A 206 -2.06 -3.55 4.98
N GLN A 207 -2.50 -3.17 3.80
CA GLN A 207 -1.76 -2.32 2.89
C GLN A 207 -1.90 -0.86 3.33
N LYS A 208 -3.13 -0.41 3.52
CA LYS A 208 -3.48 0.93 4.00
C LYS A 208 -4.94 1.00 4.43
N ALA A 209 -5.28 2.03 5.19
CA ALA A 209 -6.65 2.44 5.45
C ALA A 209 -6.82 3.91 5.02
N VAL A 210 -7.95 4.27 4.41
CA VAL A 210 -8.23 5.63 3.94
C VAL A 210 -9.53 6.10 4.57
N TYR A 211 -9.48 7.23 5.28
CA TYR A 211 -10.66 7.80 5.88
C TYR A 211 -11.23 8.94 5.03
N HIS A 212 -12.43 8.74 4.49
CA HIS A 212 -13.19 9.69 3.68
C HIS A 212 -14.25 10.38 4.55
N SER A 213 -14.10 11.68 4.77
CA SER A 213 -15.13 12.47 5.44
C SER A 213 -16.22 12.86 4.45
N LEU A 214 -17.43 12.39 4.66
CA LEU A 214 -18.59 12.73 3.81
C LEU A 214 -19.26 14.03 4.28
N SER A 215 -19.25 14.25 5.59
CA SER A 215 -19.75 15.45 6.24
C SER A 215 -19.09 15.60 7.60
N ALA A 216 -19.44 16.67 8.34
CA ALA A 216 -19.00 16.84 9.71
C ALA A 216 -19.42 15.66 10.61
N MET A 217 -20.54 14.98 10.29
CA MET A 217 -21.16 13.92 11.10
C MET A 217 -20.97 12.52 10.56
N ARG A 218 -20.48 12.34 9.34
CA ARG A 218 -20.36 11.02 8.69
C ARG A 218 -19.04 10.86 7.96
N GLY A 219 -18.56 9.65 7.90
CA GLY A 219 -17.38 9.28 7.12
C GLY A 219 -17.38 7.80 6.78
N ILE A 220 -16.58 7.44 5.80
CA ILE A 220 -16.30 6.05 5.43
C ILE A 220 -14.82 5.77 5.65
N LEU A 221 -14.54 4.64 6.25
CA LEU A 221 -13.20 4.09 6.36
C LEU A 221 -13.08 2.96 5.37
N GLU A 222 -12.20 3.13 4.39
CA GLU A 222 -11.81 2.12 3.42
C GLU A 222 -10.58 1.39 3.96
N ILE A 223 -10.64 0.08 4.12
CA ILE A 223 -9.58 -0.76 4.67
C ILE A 223 -9.12 -1.70 3.57
N ILE A 224 -7.88 -1.53 3.11
CA ILE A 224 -7.29 -2.29 2.02
C ILE A 224 -6.29 -3.28 2.60
N PHE A 225 -6.54 -4.56 2.39
CA PHE A 225 -5.67 -5.65 2.79
C PHE A 225 -4.56 -5.89 1.76
N LYS A 226 -3.44 -6.45 2.18
CA LYS A 226 -2.31 -6.76 1.29
C LYS A 226 -2.63 -7.80 0.22
N ASN A 227 -3.63 -8.65 0.46
CA ASN A 227 -4.12 -9.63 -0.53
C ASN A 227 -5.04 -9.01 -1.60
N GLY A 228 -5.24 -7.68 -1.59
CA GLY A 228 -6.09 -6.95 -2.53
C GLY A 228 -7.55 -6.82 -2.11
N MET A 229 -7.97 -7.50 -1.04
CA MET A 229 -9.33 -7.36 -0.50
C MET A 229 -9.54 -5.97 0.08
N THR A 230 -10.73 -5.39 -0.14
CA THR A 230 -11.11 -4.10 0.42
C THR A 230 -12.40 -4.22 1.21
N ARG A 231 -12.43 -3.62 2.40
CA ARG A 231 -13.62 -3.55 3.27
C ARG A 231 -13.93 -2.10 3.59
N TYR A 232 -15.19 -1.82 3.83
CA TYR A 232 -15.67 -0.48 4.11
C TYR A 232 -16.41 -0.45 5.45
N VAL A 233 -16.14 0.60 6.24
CA VAL A 233 -16.82 0.84 7.52
C VAL A 233 -17.42 2.23 7.50
N LEU A 234 -18.73 2.34 7.74
CA LEU A 234 -19.41 3.61 7.94
C LEU A 234 -19.19 4.10 9.37
N ILE A 235 -18.81 5.36 9.52
CA ILE A 235 -18.63 6.03 10.80
C ILE A 235 -19.65 7.16 10.92
N LYS A 236 -20.54 7.09 11.93
CA LYS A 236 -21.46 8.15 12.31
C LYS A 236 -20.94 8.85 13.57
N LYS A 237 -20.67 10.15 13.49
CA LYS A 237 -20.04 10.95 14.58
C LYS A 237 -21.07 11.64 15.50
N HIS A 238 -22.21 11.04 15.78
CA HIS A 238 -23.25 11.64 16.62
C HIS A 238 -23.15 11.17 18.09
N ARG A 239 -23.92 11.80 19.02
CA ARG A 239 -24.03 11.38 20.43
C ARG A 239 -24.42 9.89 20.56
N ASN A 240 -25.30 9.41 19.67
CA ASN A 240 -25.67 8.01 19.54
C ASN A 240 -25.01 7.43 18.25
N GLY A 241 -23.83 7.89 17.93
CA GLY A 241 -23.12 7.47 16.74
C GLY A 241 -22.40 6.16 16.96
N GLY A 242 -22.28 5.38 15.88
CA GLY A 242 -21.61 4.10 15.87
C GLY A 242 -20.74 3.93 14.63
N THR A 243 -20.14 2.78 14.54
CA THR A 243 -19.41 2.32 13.38
C THR A 243 -20.10 1.08 12.85
N TYR A 244 -20.29 0.99 11.55
CA TYR A 244 -21.05 -0.06 10.89
C TYR A 244 -20.18 -0.67 9.80
N LEU A 245 -19.93 -1.97 9.88
CA LEU A 245 -19.27 -2.70 8.81
C LEU A 245 -20.26 -2.84 7.64
N LEU A 246 -19.81 -2.46 6.45
CA LEU A 246 -20.66 -2.58 5.26
C LEU A 246 -20.55 -3.99 4.68
N PRO A 247 -21.63 -4.52 4.07
CA PRO A 247 -21.64 -5.85 3.47
C PRO A 247 -20.52 -6.03 2.43
N ASP A 248 -20.12 -7.28 2.20
CA ASP A 248 -19.08 -7.64 1.22
C ASP A 248 -19.46 -7.28 -0.22
N THR A 249 -20.76 -7.21 -0.49
CA THR A 249 -21.32 -6.77 -1.79
C THR A 249 -21.18 -5.27 -2.03
N PHE A 250 -20.81 -4.51 -0.99
CA PHE A 250 -20.63 -3.07 -1.11
C PHE A 250 -19.42 -2.74 -1.98
N LYS A 251 -19.65 -1.99 -3.05
CA LYS A 251 -18.62 -1.40 -3.88
C LYS A 251 -18.82 0.10 -3.92
N GLY A 252 -17.83 0.86 -3.43
CA GLY A 252 -17.85 2.31 -3.46
C GLY A 252 -17.01 2.85 -4.61
N ASP A 253 -17.56 3.81 -5.34
CA ASP A 253 -16.78 4.73 -6.16
C ASP A 253 -16.52 5.98 -5.31
N MET A 254 -15.38 5.99 -4.63
CA MET A 254 -15.02 7.06 -3.69
C MET A 254 -14.75 8.39 -4.39
N GLU A 255 -14.27 8.37 -5.63
CA GLU A 255 -14.02 9.57 -6.43
C GLU A 255 -15.33 10.25 -6.80
N ARG A 256 -16.32 9.48 -7.23
CA ARG A 256 -17.66 9.97 -7.60
C ARG A 256 -18.61 10.10 -6.42
N LYS A 257 -18.19 9.71 -5.21
CA LYS A 257 -19.02 9.66 -4.00
C LYS A 257 -20.32 8.85 -4.22
N GLN A 258 -20.21 7.74 -4.94
CA GLN A 258 -21.31 6.85 -5.27
C GLN A 258 -21.10 5.45 -4.72
N ILE A 259 -22.20 4.80 -4.42
CA ILE A 259 -22.25 3.42 -3.98
C ILE A 259 -22.88 2.60 -5.10
N ILE A 260 -22.23 1.51 -5.46
CA ILE A 260 -22.73 0.57 -6.47
C ILE A 260 -23.21 -0.67 -5.74
N VAL A 261 -24.50 -0.89 -5.76
CA VAL A 261 -25.12 -2.09 -5.18
C VAL A 261 -25.48 -3.02 -6.34
N PRO A 262 -24.87 -4.22 -6.41
CA PRO A 262 -25.33 -5.24 -7.34
C PRO A 262 -26.77 -5.62 -7.02
N SER A 263 -27.65 -5.49 -7.95
CA SER A 263 -29.05 -5.88 -7.82
C SER A 263 -29.46 -6.73 -9.01
N LEU A 264 -30.45 -7.60 -8.77
CA LEU A 264 -31.13 -8.33 -9.84
C LEU A 264 -32.43 -7.60 -10.12
N ARG A 265 -32.56 -7.04 -11.32
CA ARG A 265 -33.83 -6.50 -11.78
C ARG A 265 -34.67 -7.67 -12.30
N THR A 266 -35.78 -7.96 -11.64
CA THR A 266 -36.84 -8.79 -12.21
C THR A 266 -37.70 -7.92 -13.09
N ASP A 267 -37.93 -8.36 -14.33
CA ASP A 267 -38.89 -7.74 -15.21
C ASP A 267 -40.29 -7.97 -14.61
N LYS A 268 -41.09 -6.91 -14.54
CA LYS A 268 -42.47 -7.03 -14.00
C LYS A 268 -43.33 -8.00 -14.82
N ASP A 269 -43.03 -8.10 -16.12
CA ASP A 269 -43.77 -8.96 -17.06
C ASP A 269 -43.17 -10.36 -17.20
N ASN A 270 -41.92 -10.56 -16.77
CA ASN A 270 -41.27 -11.88 -16.75
C ASN A 270 -40.33 -12.02 -15.52
N PRO A 271 -40.88 -12.52 -14.37
CA PRO A 271 -40.12 -12.65 -13.14
C PRO A 271 -38.94 -13.65 -13.20
N TYR A 272 -38.84 -14.42 -14.27
CA TYR A 272 -37.72 -15.36 -14.50
C TYR A 272 -36.56 -14.75 -15.31
N SER A 273 -36.74 -13.56 -15.86
CA SER A 273 -35.67 -12.84 -16.56
C SER A 273 -34.97 -11.87 -15.60
N ALA A 274 -34.15 -12.41 -14.71
CA ALA A 274 -33.29 -11.58 -13.84
C ALA A 274 -32.09 -11.05 -14.63
N GLN A 275 -32.06 -9.76 -14.92
CA GLN A 275 -30.89 -9.13 -15.49
C GLN A 275 -30.04 -8.49 -14.40
N PRO A 276 -28.72 -8.74 -14.37
CA PRO A 276 -27.84 -8.09 -13.41
C PRO A 276 -27.83 -6.58 -13.69
N MET A 277 -28.16 -5.80 -12.67
CA MET A 277 -28.20 -4.36 -12.74
C MET A 277 -27.39 -3.77 -11.57
N ASN A 278 -26.53 -2.82 -11.87
CA ASN A 278 -25.82 -2.06 -10.85
C ASN A 278 -26.61 -0.80 -10.49
N LEU A 279 -27.27 -0.81 -9.36
CA LEU A 279 -27.91 0.38 -8.81
C LEU A 279 -26.84 1.32 -8.27
N ARG A 280 -26.91 2.58 -8.68
CA ARG A 280 -26.01 3.62 -8.20
C ARG A 280 -26.78 4.56 -7.27
N TYR A 281 -26.27 4.71 -6.07
CA TYR A 281 -26.80 5.63 -5.08
C TYR A 281 -25.75 6.68 -4.75
N THR A 282 -26.16 7.90 -4.48
CA THR A 282 -25.30 8.83 -3.75
C THR A 282 -25.13 8.32 -2.32
N PHE A 283 -24.07 8.73 -1.64
CA PHE A 283 -23.86 8.33 -0.24
C PHE A 283 -25.06 8.69 0.65
N ASP A 284 -25.67 9.85 0.45
CA ASP A 284 -26.81 10.30 1.27
C ASP A 284 -28.07 9.46 1.02
N GLU A 285 -28.35 9.10 -0.22
CA GLU A 285 -29.48 8.22 -0.57
C GLU A 285 -29.31 6.82 0.01
N PHE A 286 -28.12 6.25 -0.13
CA PHE A 286 -27.83 4.92 0.40
C PHE A 286 -27.97 4.89 1.92
N PHE A 287 -27.41 5.86 2.64
CA PHE A 287 -27.46 5.89 4.10
C PHE A 287 -28.84 6.26 4.67
N LYS A 288 -29.70 6.85 3.88
CA LYS A 288 -31.13 7.02 4.24
C LYS A 288 -31.91 5.70 4.12
N ALA A 289 -31.54 4.87 3.15
CA ALA A 289 -32.22 3.59 2.87
C ALA A 289 -31.70 2.43 3.72
N MET A 290 -30.52 2.56 4.34
CA MET A 290 -29.93 1.48 5.13
C MET A 290 -30.63 1.33 6.49
N PRO A 291 -31.15 0.14 6.83
CA PRO A 291 -31.61 -0.14 8.20
C PRO A 291 -30.41 -0.07 9.15
N VAL A 292 -30.53 0.73 10.20
CA VAL A 292 -29.43 1.13 11.10
C VAL A 292 -29.05 0.02 12.09
N GLU A 293 -29.85 -1.04 12.21
CA GLU A 293 -29.83 -1.94 13.38
C GLU A 293 -28.99 -3.21 13.22
N GLU A 294 -28.56 -3.57 12.01
CA GLU A 294 -28.00 -4.92 11.79
C GLU A 294 -26.47 -5.04 11.94
N TYR A 295 -25.72 -3.95 12.04
CA TYR A 295 -24.24 -4.01 11.97
C TYR A 295 -23.51 -3.07 12.95
N GLU A 296 -24.05 -2.89 14.15
CA GLU A 296 -23.42 -2.02 15.13
C GLU A 296 -22.16 -2.67 15.73
N ILE A 297 -21.00 -2.06 15.47
CA ILE A 297 -19.73 -2.47 16.10
C ILE A 297 -19.67 -1.77 17.47
N PRO A 298 -19.67 -2.50 18.60
CA PRO A 298 -19.57 -1.88 19.91
C PRO A 298 -18.24 -1.12 20.03
N ILE A 299 -18.34 0.13 20.40
CA ILE A 299 -17.18 0.97 20.72
C ILE A 299 -16.74 0.57 22.12
N THR A 300 -15.69 -0.23 22.23
CA THR A 300 -15.02 -0.44 23.52
C THR A 300 -14.24 0.82 23.87
N GLU A 301 -14.57 1.46 25.00
CA GLU A 301 -13.85 2.58 25.60
C GLU A 301 -12.40 2.23 25.96
#